data_dc213a6c547d77acb3bf26f25ed5682e
#
_entry.id   dc213a6c547d77acb3bf26f25ed5682e
#
_cell.length_a   1.000
_cell.length_b   1.000
_cell.length_c   1.000
_cell.angle_alpha   90.00
_cell.angle_beta   90.00
_cell.angle_gamma   90.00
#
_symmetry.space_group_name_H-M   'P 1'
#
loop_
_entity.id
_entity.type
_entity.pdbx_description
1 polymer ?
#
loop_
_entity_poly.entity_id
_entity_poly.type
_entity_poly.pdbx_seq_one_letter_code
_entity_poly.pdbx_strand_id
1 'polypeptide(L)'
;MQNPADSSPLNLLKNRIDITQVPFSDRGSRLLVHQVPGQSRLLVKLAERLTELQPGLDTYRHRPPFIHSFTLVDEEGTQLDFEEVVTYPHALRFRTSLGDFTLVFQAERVLSLGVPPEVTAGVRFHVSPQFWEETERGGVFKAVRNLAYASNDRCVRNKITPKGGGYVVDFVVESGADCAIVITIRGSLDLSQEVLPFSTAFSAAKERWERWFDHVPPVAEPYRPMYAYAWWIMASNLISPEGRVTYEAMMPSKINYVGLWLWDSALHALAYRHVDPELARDQIRAMIAHQLSDGMMPDAVYDEGVVAEIDHPIRAEVTKPPILAWAVLKLHETDPDLEFLREI
;
A
#
# COMPACT_ATOMS: atom_id res chain seq x y z
N MET A 1 -36.93 3.64 -2.06
CA MET A 1 -36.11 2.64 -1.32
C MET A 1 -34.81 2.49 -2.10
N GLN A 2 -33.68 2.87 -1.54
CA GLN A 2 -32.38 2.63 -2.18
C GLN A 2 -32.14 1.12 -2.24
N ASN A 3 -31.60 0.67 -3.37
CA ASN A 3 -31.25 -0.74 -3.55
C ASN A 3 -30.21 -1.16 -2.49
N PRO A 4 -30.38 -2.29 -1.74
CA PRO A 4 -29.40 -2.73 -0.75
C PRO A 4 -27.97 -2.85 -1.30
N ALA A 5 -27.81 -3.12 -2.60
CA ALA A 5 -26.50 -3.14 -3.26
C ALA A 5 -25.82 -1.75 -3.30
N ASP A 6 -26.55 -0.64 -3.32
CA ASP A 6 -26.02 0.72 -3.31
C ASP A 6 -25.48 1.17 -1.94
N SER A 7 -25.84 0.46 -0.88
CA SER A 7 -25.48 0.82 0.50
C SER A 7 -24.22 0.11 1.02
N SER A 8 -23.55 -0.72 0.23
CA SER A 8 -22.31 -1.36 0.66
C SER A 8 -21.18 -0.33 0.88
N PRO A 9 -20.29 -0.51 1.87
CA PRO A 9 -19.18 0.42 2.10
C PRO A 9 -18.30 0.63 0.86
N LEU A 10 -18.12 -0.40 0.02
CA LEU A 10 -17.35 -0.28 -1.23
C LEU A 10 -18.01 0.70 -2.21
N ASN A 11 -19.34 0.66 -2.32
CA ASN A 11 -20.09 1.58 -3.18
C ASN A 11 -20.22 2.97 -2.56
N LEU A 12 -20.33 3.08 -1.24
CA LEU A 12 -20.30 4.37 -0.54
C LEU A 12 -18.99 5.13 -0.78
N LEU A 13 -17.89 4.40 -0.99
CA LEU A 13 -16.56 4.98 -1.23
C LEU A 13 -16.20 5.12 -2.71
N LYS A 14 -17.07 4.66 -3.62
CA LYS A 14 -16.87 4.87 -5.06
C LYS A 14 -16.67 6.36 -5.35
N ASN A 15 -15.58 6.70 -6.05
CA ASN A 15 -15.19 8.06 -6.42
C ASN A 15 -15.00 9.04 -5.26
N ARG A 16 -14.79 8.53 -4.02
CA ARG A 16 -14.49 9.36 -2.85
C ARG A 16 -13.00 9.36 -2.47
N ILE A 17 -12.23 8.48 -3.09
CA ILE A 17 -10.78 8.37 -2.88
C ILE A 17 -10.11 9.19 -3.99
N ASP A 18 -9.68 10.40 -3.66
CA ASP A 18 -8.92 11.24 -4.60
C ASP A 18 -7.45 10.82 -4.60
N ILE A 19 -7.07 9.98 -5.56
CA ILE A 19 -5.71 9.45 -5.68
C ILE A 19 -4.65 10.47 -6.12
N THR A 20 -5.05 11.71 -6.36
CA THR A 20 -4.10 12.83 -6.53
C THR A 20 -3.66 13.39 -5.19
N GLN A 21 -4.42 13.19 -4.11
CA GLN A 21 -4.18 13.69 -2.76
C GLN A 21 -3.84 12.58 -1.78
N VAL A 22 -4.55 11.46 -1.85
CA VAL A 22 -4.43 10.31 -0.94
C VAL A 22 -4.01 9.08 -1.75
N PRO A 23 -2.95 8.34 -1.36
CA PRO A 23 -2.52 7.19 -2.13
C PRO A 23 -3.56 6.07 -2.11
N PHE A 24 -3.72 5.41 -3.24
CA PHE A 24 -4.32 4.08 -3.27
C PHE A 24 -3.31 3.09 -2.68
N SER A 25 -3.70 2.41 -1.63
CA SER A 25 -2.90 1.40 -0.92
C SER A 25 -3.82 0.30 -0.37
N ASP A 26 -3.28 -0.83 0.00
CA ASP A 26 -4.01 -1.94 0.60
C ASP A 26 -3.50 -2.24 2.02
N ARG A 27 -4.32 -2.94 2.81
CA ARG A 27 -3.94 -3.45 4.14
C ARG A 27 -2.65 -4.27 4.02
N GLY A 28 -1.72 -4.03 4.92
CA GLY A 28 -0.42 -4.72 4.94
C GLY A 28 0.63 -4.14 3.98
N SER A 29 0.21 -3.49 2.90
CA SER A 29 1.11 -3.02 1.85
C SER A 29 1.90 -1.78 2.24
N ARG A 30 3.14 -1.70 1.77
CA ARG A 30 3.94 -0.46 1.76
C ARG A 30 3.89 0.27 0.42
N LEU A 31 3.20 -0.29 -0.57
CA LEU A 31 3.05 0.34 -1.89
C LEU A 31 1.99 1.42 -1.86
N LEU A 32 2.30 2.54 -2.50
CA LEU A 32 1.45 3.72 -2.63
C LEU A 32 1.33 4.09 -4.09
N VAL A 33 0.13 4.03 -4.65
CA VAL A 33 -0.14 4.44 -6.02
C VAL A 33 -0.81 5.82 -6.00
N HIS A 34 -0.22 6.78 -6.69
CA HIS A 34 -0.75 8.13 -6.85
C HIS A 34 -0.97 8.46 -8.32
N GLN A 35 -1.99 9.23 -8.63
CA GLN A 35 -2.11 9.89 -9.92
C GLN A 35 -1.43 11.26 -9.88
N VAL A 36 -0.69 11.58 -10.93
CA VAL A 36 -0.17 12.95 -11.11
C VAL A 36 -1.32 13.87 -11.48
N PRO A 37 -1.57 14.95 -10.73
CA PRO A 37 -2.69 15.85 -11.00
C PRO A 37 -2.72 16.34 -12.47
N GLY A 38 -3.88 16.21 -13.11
CA GLY A 38 -4.10 16.63 -14.49
C GLY A 38 -3.36 15.80 -15.55
N GLN A 39 -2.84 14.61 -15.20
CA GLN A 39 -2.10 13.77 -16.13
C GLN A 39 -2.63 12.32 -16.13
N SER A 40 -2.57 11.67 -17.28
CA SER A 40 -2.84 10.23 -17.43
C SER A 40 -1.61 9.40 -17.05
N ARG A 41 -1.12 9.63 -15.81
CA ARG A 41 0.13 9.05 -15.32
C ARG A 41 0.06 8.77 -13.82
N LEU A 42 0.55 7.60 -13.43
CA LEU A 42 0.68 7.21 -12.04
C LEU A 42 2.14 7.26 -11.57
N LEU A 43 2.32 7.32 -10.27
CA LEU A 43 3.57 7.13 -9.54
C LEU A 43 3.38 5.98 -8.56
N VAL A 44 4.40 5.16 -8.37
CA VAL A 44 4.42 4.18 -7.27
C VAL A 44 5.53 4.56 -6.30
N LYS A 45 5.16 4.74 -5.04
CA LYS A 45 6.06 5.04 -3.93
C LYS A 45 6.08 3.89 -2.92
N LEU A 46 7.07 3.90 -2.03
CA LEU A 46 7.16 3.01 -0.90
C LEU A 46 7.00 3.80 0.40
N ALA A 47 6.18 3.30 1.32
CA ALA A 47 6.04 3.81 2.68
C ALA A 47 7.21 3.31 3.54
N GLU A 48 8.40 3.85 3.30
CA GLU A 48 9.65 3.48 3.96
C GLU A 48 10.45 4.71 4.34
N ARG A 49 11.21 4.60 5.43
CA ARG A 49 12.18 5.63 5.80
C ARG A 49 13.35 5.62 4.82
N LEU A 50 13.91 6.79 4.50
CA LEU A 50 15.20 6.87 3.83
C LEU A 50 16.30 6.40 4.79
N THR A 51 17.14 5.48 4.31
CA THR A 51 18.28 4.95 5.09
C THR A 51 19.42 5.95 5.25
N GLU A 52 19.43 7.02 4.45
CA GLU A 52 20.39 8.09 4.61
C GLU A 52 19.87 9.06 5.67
N LEU A 53 20.50 9.00 6.85
CA LEU A 53 20.33 9.96 7.92
C LEU A 53 20.89 11.32 7.48
N GLN A 54 20.10 12.11 6.78
CA GLN A 54 20.37 13.53 6.69
C GLN A 54 19.79 14.19 7.94
N PRO A 55 20.56 15.04 8.64
CA PRO A 55 20.05 15.74 9.81
C PRO A 55 18.93 16.72 9.41
N GLY A 56 17.69 16.42 9.84
CA GLY A 56 16.55 17.29 9.64
C GLY A 56 15.23 16.54 9.41
N LEU A 57 14.14 17.09 9.92
CA LEU A 57 12.78 16.58 9.75
C LEU A 57 12.30 16.53 8.29
N ASP A 58 12.97 17.26 7.39
CA ASP A 58 12.60 17.35 5.97
C ASP A 58 12.87 16.08 5.18
N THR A 59 13.69 15.16 5.67
CA THR A 59 14.02 13.90 5.02
C THR A 59 12.85 12.91 4.97
N TYR A 60 11.83 13.07 5.83
CA TYR A 60 10.64 12.24 5.82
C TYR A 60 9.69 12.53 4.67
N ARG A 61 9.78 13.72 4.08
CA ARG A 61 8.74 14.24 3.19
C ARG A 61 8.91 13.89 1.71
N HIS A 62 10.09 13.47 1.27
CA HIS A 62 10.41 13.46 -0.16
C HIS A 62 11.13 12.21 -0.67
N ARG A 63 10.68 11.01 -0.27
CA ARG A 63 11.16 9.84 -1.00
C ARG A 63 10.78 9.97 -2.48
N PRO A 64 11.74 9.82 -3.40
CA PRO A 64 11.42 9.76 -4.82
C PRO A 64 10.51 8.56 -5.07
N PRO A 65 9.61 8.64 -6.05
CA PRO A 65 8.83 7.48 -6.46
C PRO A 65 9.75 6.32 -6.84
N PHE A 66 9.36 5.11 -6.47
CA PHE A 66 10.07 3.89 -6.91
C PHE A 66 9.86 3.64 -8.41
N ILE A 67 8.61 3.86 -8.88
CA ILE A 67 8.29 3.99 -10.29
C ILE A 67 7.92 5.46 -10.54
N HIS A 68 8.81 6.17 -11.24
CA HIS A 68 8.68 7.62 -11.46
C HIS A 68 7.61 8.01 -12.47
N SER A 69 7.22 7.09 -13.33
CA SER A 69 6.18 7.28 -14.33
C SER A 69 5.61 5.93 -14.68
N PHE A 70 4.31 5.80 -14.60
CA PHE A 70 3.57 4.62 -15.00
C PHE A 70 2.40 5.07 -15.86
N THR A 71 2.39 4.68 -17.13
CA THR A 71 1.39 5.05 -18.11
C THR A 71 0.86 3.82 -18.81
N LEU A 72 -0.39 3.88 -19.24
CA LEU A 72 -0.97 2.89 -20.16
C LEU A 72 -0.57 3.25 -21.60
N VAL A 73 -0.32 2.26 -22.42
CA VAL A 73 0.10 2.45 -23.81
C VAL A 73 -0.64 1.50 -24.75
N ASP A 74 -0.83 1.95 -25.99
CA ASP A 74 -1.35 1.13 -27.08
C ASP A 74 -0.28 0.22 -27.70
N GLU A 75 -0.62 -0.44 -28.80
CA GLU A 75 0.28 -1.34 -29.55
C GLU A 75 1.53 -0.62 -30.05
N GLU A 76 1.44 0.63 -30.50
CA GLU A 76 2.57 1.43 -30.99
C GLU A 76 3.42 1.98 -29.84
N GLY A 77 2.92 1.95 -28.60
CA GLY A 77 3.52 2.53 -27.41
C GLY A 77 3.14 3.99 -27.23
N THR A 78 2.08 4.44 -27.87
CA THR A 78 1.50 5.76 -27.61
C THR A 78 0.79 5.75 -26.26
N GLN A 79 1.00 6.78 -25.44
CA GLN A 79 0.33 6.89 -24.17
C GLN A 79 -1.18 7.03 -24.37
N LEU A 80 -1.95 6.25 -23.61
CA LEU A 80 -3.39 6.35 -23.53
C LEU A 80 -3.79 7.38 -22.48
N ASP A 81 -4.76 8.24 -22.81
CA ASP A 81 -5.33 9.18 -21.86
C ASP A 81 -6.38 8.52 -20.96
N PHE A 82 -6.43 8.98 -19.72
CA PHE A 82 -7.50 8.59 -18.78
C PHE A 82 -8.70 9.50 -19.01
N GLU A 83 -9.68 9.02 -19.78
CA GLU A 83 -10.96 9.73 -20.01
C GLU A 83 -11.78 9.84 -18.71
N GLU A 84 -11.70 8.80 -17.87
CA GLU A 84 -12.30 8.75 -16.54
C GLU A 84 -11.46 7.89 -15.61
N VAL A 85 -11.33 8.30 -14.36
CA VAL A 85 -10.74 7.49 -13.28
C VAL A 85 -11.83 7.21 -12.25
N VAL A 86 -12.17 5.94 -12.07
CA VAL A 86 -13.12 5.50 -11.05
C VAL A 86 -12.36 4.81 -9.94
N THR A 87 -12.56 5.29 -8.71
CA THR A 87 -11.87 4.77 -7.53
C THR A 87 -12.80 3.98 -6.63
N TYR A 88 -12.31 2.84 -6.13
CA TYR A 88 -12.92 2.00 -5.10
C TYR A 88 -11.89 1.69 -4.02
N PRO A 89 -12.27 1.25 -2.82
CA PRO A 89 -11.31 0.75 -1.82
C PRO A 89 -10.38 -0.33 -2.34
N HIS A 90 -10.87 -1.21 -3.18
CA HIS A 90 -10.17 -2.40 -3.69
C HIS A 90 -9.59 -2.25 -5.10
N ALA A 91 -9.97 -1.21 -5.85
CA ALA A 91 -9.62 -1.09 -7.27
C ALA A 91 -9.57 0.35 -7.78
N LEU A 92 -8.69 0.61 -8.74
CA LEU A 92 -8.69 1.80 -9.59
C LEU A 92 -9.05 1.37 -11.00
N ARG A 93 -10.04 2.03 -11.63
CA ARG A 93 -10.39 1.79 -13.01
C ARG A 93 -10.10 3.03 -13.85
N PHE A 94 -9.37 2.82 -14.93
CA PHE A 94 -8.99 3.85 -15.89
C PHE A 94 -9.70 3.57 -17.21
N ARG A 95 -10.69 4.42 -17.57
CA ARG A 95 -11.31 4.37 -18.88
C ARG A 95 -10.39 5.03 -19.89
N THR A 96 -10.17 4.37 -21.01
CA THR A 96 -9.36 4.85 -22.13
C THR A 96 -10.08 4.58 -23.46
N SER A 97 -9.50 5.06 -24.56
CA SER A 97 -10.00 4.78 -25.92
C SER A 97 -10.00 3.29 -26.30
N LEU A 98 -9.21 2.46 -25.58
CA LEU A 98 -9.13 0.99 -25.79
C LEU A 98 -10.01 0.20 -24.82
N GLY A 99 -10.71 0.88 -23.87
CA GLY A 99 -11.53 0.24 -22.85
C GLY A 99 -11.04 0.50 -21.43
N ASP A 100 -11.58 -0.26 -20.49
CA ASP A 100 -11.34 -0.08 -19.06
C ASP A 100 -10.13 -0.93 -18.60
N PHE A 101 -9.04 -0.29 -18.18
CA PHE A 101 -7.96 -0.91 -17.44
C PHE A 101 -8.27 -0.86 -15.95
N THR A 102 -7.98 -1.92 -15.21
CA THR A 102 -8.28 -1.94 -13.77
C THR A 102 -7.05 -2.39 -12.97
N LEU A 103 -6.64 -1.58 -11.99
CA LEU A 103 -5.51 -1.86 -11.11
C LEU A 103 -6.01 -2.29 -9.74
N VAL A 104 -5.47 -3.40 -9.23
CA VAL A 104 -5.75 -3.92 -7.88
C VAL A 104 -4.46 -4.31 -7.17
N PHE A 105 -4.52 -4.42 -5.85
CA PHE A 105 -3.52 -5.15 -5.09
C PHE A 105 -3.87 -6.63 -5.11
N GLN A 106 -3.10 -7.44 -5.81
CA GLN A 106 -3.21 -8.89 -5.75
C GLN A 106 -2.74 -9.40 -4.38
N ALA A 107 -1.67 -8.80 -3.86
CA ALA A 107 -1.11 -9.04 -2.53
C ALA A 107 -0.38 -7.76 -2.06
N GLU A 108 0.13 -7.76 -0.83
CA GLU A 108 0.76 -6.60 -0.20
C GLU A 108 1.90 -5.95 -1.02
N ARG A 109 2.58 -6.75 -1.84
CA ARG A 109 3.73 -6.32 -2.66
C ARG A 109 3.50 -6.49 -4.15
N VAL A 110 2.27 -6.82 -4.54
CA VAL A 110 1.93 -7.20 -5.92
C VAL A 110 0.77 -6.38 -6.42
N LEU A 111 1.04 -5.55 -7.42
CA LEU A 111 0.05 -4.86 -8.21
C LEU A 111 -0.34 -5.73 -9.41
N SER A 112 -1.63 -5.87 -9.69
CA SER A 112 -2.15 -6.56 -10.87
C SER A 112 -3.01 -5.58 -11.67
N LEU A 113 -2.67 -5.39 -12.94
CA LEU A 113 -3.38 -4.55 -13.89
C LEU A 113 -4.13 -5.45 -14.88
N GLY A 114 -5.44 -5.40 -14.84
CA GLY A 114 -6.30 -6.01 -15.87
C GLY A 114 -6.26 -5.16 -17.14
N VAL A 115 -6.01 -5.80 -18.26
CA VAL A 115 -6.03 -5.21 -19.58
C VAL A 115 -7.38 -5.51 -20.24
N PRO A 116 -8.03 -4.57 -20.95
CA PRO A 116 -9.27 -4.87 -21.67
C PRO A 116 -9.07 -6.08 -22.60
N PRO A 117 -10.10 -6.93 -22.79
CA PRO A 117 -9.97 -8.11 -23.64
C PRO A 117 -9.85 -7.74 -25.13
N GLU A 118 -9.17 -8.59 -25.90
CA GLU A 118 -9.07 -8.51 -27.36
C GLU A 118 -8.39 -7.22 -27.87
N VAL A 119 -7.48 -6.64 -27.07
CA VAL A 119 -6.67 -5.49 -27.48
C VAL A 119 -5.18 -5.81 -27.36
N THR A 120 -4.35 -5.11 -28.14
CA THR A 120 -2.91 -5.09 -27.97
C THR A 120 -2.53 -3.80 -27.25
N ALA A 121 -2.19 -3.91 -25.96
CA ALA A 121 -1.93 -2.77 -25.11
C ALA A 121 -1.03 -3.17 -23.92
N GLY A 122 -0.59 -2.19 -23.14
CA GLY A 122 0.25 -2.49 -21.99
C GLY A 122 0.62 -1.28 -21.18
N VAL A 123 1.83 -1.32 -20.65
CA VAL A 123 2.34 -0.30 -19.73
C VAL A 123 3.71 0.21 -20.16
N ARG A 124 3.92 1.49 -19.91
CA ARG A 124 5.26 2.09 -19.91
C ARG A 124 5.56 2.60 -18.54
N PHE A 125 6.70 2.19 -17.96
CA PHE A 125 7.10 2.68 -16.66
C PHE A 125 8.59 2.98 -16.57
N HIS A 126 8.96 3.93 -15.69
CA HIS A 126 10.32 4.40 -15.51
C HIS A 126 10.83 4.01 -14.13
N VAL A 127 11.94 3.27 -14.07
CA VAL A 127 12.62 2.81 -12.87
C VAL A 127 14.10 3.20 -12.89
N SER A 128 14.72 3.23 -11.70
CA SER A 128 16.15 3.53 -11.54
C SER A 128 16.91 2.32 -10.94
N PRO A 129 16.99 1.18 -11.63
CA PRO A 129 17.70 -0.01 -11.15
C PRO A 129 19.20 0.04 -11.46
N GLN A 130 19.95 -0.84 -10.81
CA GLN A 130 21.37 -1.06 -11.10
C GLN A 130 21.58 -2.15 -12.13
N PHE A 131 20.79 -3.23 -12.08
CA PHE A 131 20.87 -4.37 -12.98
C PHE A 131 19.48 -4.78 -13.45
N TRP A 132 19.38 -5.36 -14.64
CA TRP A 132 18.14 -5.89 -15.16
C TRP A 132 18.38 -7.19 -15.94
N GLU A 133 17.35 -8.00 -16.02
CA GLU A 133 17.31 -9.25 -16.78
C GLU A 133 15.96 -9.37 -17.47
N GLU A 134 15.97 -9.58 -18.78
CA GLU A 134 14.78 -9.81 -19.58
C GLU A 134 14.39 -11.29 -19.53
N THR A 135 13.09 -11.57 -19.58
CA THR A 135 12.53 -12.91 -19.62
C THR A 135 11.46 -13.01 -20.69
N GLU A 136 11.06 -14.22 -21.04
CA GLU A 136 10.04 -14.45 -22.09
C GLU A 136 8.67 -13.81 -21.73
N ARG A 137 8.36 -13.66 -20.45
CA ARG A 137 7.07 -13.14 -19.96
C ARG A 137 7.15 -11.76 -19.31
N GLY A 138 8.31 -11.16 -19.23
CA GLY A 138 8.52 -9.89 -18.56
C GLY A 138 9.98 -9.57 -18.29
N GLY A 139 10.29 -9.15 -17.06
CA GLY A 139 11.66 -8.84 -16.66
C GLY A 139 11.81 -8.64 -15.15
N VAL A 140 13.07 -8.64 -14.73
CA VAL A 140 13.47 -8.44 -13.33
C VAL A 140 14.49 -7.31 -13.26
N PHE A 141 14.28 -6.36 -12.36
CA PHE A 141 15.24 -5.33 -12.00
C PHE A 141 15.77 -5.59 -10.59
N LYS A 142 17.09 -5.66 -10.46
CA LYS A 142 17.78 -5.90 -9.20
C LYS A 142 18.44 -4.60 -8.74
N ALA A 143 18.08 -4.15 -7.56
CA ALA A 143 18.58 -2.93 -6.94
C ALA A 143 18.46 -3.05 -5.41
N VAL A 144 18.53 -1.93 -4.70
CA VAL A 144 18.17 -1.87 -3.26
C VAL A 144 16.75 -2.37 -3.03
N ARG A 145 15.86 -2.13 -4.01
CA ARG A 145 14.51 -2.70 -4.09
C ARG A 145 14.38 -3.41 -5.42
N ASN A 146 14.14 -4.71 -5.38
CA ASN A 146 13.90 -5.48 -6.59
C ASN A 146 12.49 -5.19 -7.14
N LEU A 147 12.37 -5.20 -8.45
CA LEU A 147 11.10 -5.14 -9.16
C LEU A 147 11.07 -6.25 -10.19
N ALA A 148 9.95 -6.96 -10.29
CA ALA A 148 9.71 -7.87 -11.39
C ALA A 148 8.33 -7.57 -12.01
N TYR A 149 8.18 -7.85 -13.29
CA TYR A 149 6.91 -7.71 -14.01
C TYR A 149 6.76 -8.86 -15.00
N ALA A 150 5.52 -9.28 -15.20
CA ALA A 150 5.16 -10.35 -16.11
C ALA A 150 3.68 -10.25 -16.52
N SER A 151 3.28 -11.03 -17.51
CA SER A 151 1.88 -11.22 -17.89
C SER A 151 1.56 -12.70 -18.03
N ASN A 152 0.26 -13.05 -17.84
CA ASN A 152 -0.27 -14.37 -18.18
C ASN A 152 -0.54 -14.53 -19.68
N ASP A 153 -0.58 -13.44 -20.43
CA ASP A 153 -0.81 -13.44 -21.87
C ASP A 153 0.48 -13.18 -22.69
N ARG A 154 0.35 -13.29 -23.99
CA ARG A 154 1.48 -13.20 -24.92
C ARG A 154 2.09 -11.80 -24.92
N CYS A 155 3.36 -11.70 -24.54
CA CYS A 155 4.14 -10.47 -24.72
C CYS A 155 4.45 -10.27 -26.22
N VAL A 156 4.08 -9.11 -26.74
CA VAL A 156 4.38 -8.69 -28.13
C VAL A 156 5.49 -7.66 -28.20
N ARG A 157 5.72 -6.93 -27.10
CA ARG A 157 6.85 -6.01 -26.95
C ARG A 157 7.32 -5.95 -25.51
N ASN A 158 8.60 -6.20 -25.30
CA ASN A 158 9.29 -5.95 -24.03
C ASN A 158 10.58 -5.19 -24.34
N LYS A 159 10.54 -3.87 -24.31
CA LYS A 159 11.68 -3.04 -24.67
C LYS A 159 12.15 -2.25 -23.46
N ILE A 160 13.42 -2.44 -23.11
CA ILE A 160 14.06 -1.74 -22.01
C ILE A 160 15.07 -0.74 -22.60
N THR A 161 14.87 0.55 -22.31
CA THR A 161 15.67 1.63 -22.89
C THR A 161 16.30 2.47 -21.79
N PRO A 162 17.62 2.65 -21.75
CA PRO A 162 18.28 3.56 -20.81
C PRO A 162 17.76 5.00 -20.98
N LYS A 163 17.44 5.68 -19.87
CA LYS A 163 16.99 7.07 -19.87
C LYS A 163 17.25 7.76 -18.53
N GLY A 164 18.00 8.87 -18.53
CA GLY A 164 18.12 9.75 -17.37
C GLY A 164 18.66 9.08 -16.10
N GLY A 165 19.64 8.17 -16.22
CA GLY A 165 20.20 7.42 -15.08
C GLY A 165 19.36 6.22 -14.63
N GLY A 166 18.29 5.91 -15.34
CA GLY A 166 17.42 4.75 -15.12
C GLY A 166 17.04 4.06 -16.43
N TYR A 167 15.91 3.38 -16.40
CA TYR A 167 15.40 2.64 -17.54
C TYR A 167 13.90 2.90 -17.74
N VAL A 168 13.50 3.00 -18.99
CA VAL A 168 12.10 2.98 -19.41
C VAL A 168 11.80 1.60 -19.95
N VAL A 169 10.75 1.00 -19.42
CA VAL A 169 10.20 -0.29 -19.88
C VAL A 169 8.95 0.00 -20.70
N ASP A 170 8.91 -0.53 -21.93
CA ASP A 170 7.69 -0.65 -22.72
C ASP A 170 7.29 -2.11 -22.75
N PHE A 171 6.24 -2.45 -22.04
CA PHE A 171 5.73 -3.82 -21.93
C PHE A 171 4.32 -3.89 -22.47
N VAL A 172 4.14 -4.55 -23.62
CA VAL A 172 2.86 -4.64 -24.34
C VAL A 172 2.51 -6.10 -24.56
N VAL A 173 1.25 -6.43 -24.35
CA VAL A 173 0.69 -7.77 -24.47
C VAL A 173 -0.47 -7.79 -25.45
N GLU A 174 -0.70 -8.92 -26.08
CA GLU A 174 -1.91 -9.23 -26.81
C GLU A 174 -2.89 -9.87 -25.80
N SER A 175 -3.91 -9.11 -25.40
CA SER A 175 -4.77 -9.52 -24.30
C SER A 175 -5.81 -10.55 -24.74
N GLY A 176 -5.90 -11.65 -23.99
CA GLY A 176 -7.03 -12.57 -24.00
C GLY A 176 -8.19 -12.10 -23.14
N ALA A 177 -9.07 -13.04 -22.79
CA ALA A 177 -10.29 -12.73 -22.03
C ALA A 177 -10.05 -12.29 -20.58
N ASP A 178 -8.92 -12.66 -19.97
CA ASP A 178 -8.62 -12.42 -18.54
C ASP A 178 -7.14 -12.08 -18.32
N CYS A 179 -6.69 -11.08 -19.06
CA CYS A 179 -5.30 -10.63 -19.09
C CYS A 179 -4.93 -9.87 -17.82
N ALA A 180 -3.79 -10.23 -17.25
CA ALA A 180 -3.16 -9.52 -16.16
C ALA A 180 -1.70 -9.14 -16.50
N ILE A 181 -1.32 -7.89 -16.22
CA ILE A 181 0.07 -7.46 -16.09
C ILE A 181 0.36 -7.30 -14.60
N VAL A 182 1.31 -8.07 -14.08
CA VAL A 182 1.68 -8.07 -12.67
C VAL A 182 2.99 -7.33 -12.47
N ILE A 183 3.05 -6.49 -11.43
CA ILE A 183 4.27 -5.83 -10.97
C ILE A 183 4.47 -6.16 -9.50
N THR A 184 5.60 -6.81 -9.20
CA THR A 184 6.01 -7.15 -7.84
C THR A 184 7.19 -6.29 -7.42
N ILE A 185 7.14 -5.75 -6.20
CA ILE A 185 8.22 -4.95 -5.61
C ILE A 185 8.74 -5.67 -4.37
N ARG A 186 10.08 -5.72 -4.18
CA ARG A 186 10.77 -6.47 -3.12
C ARG A 186 10.63 -7.99 -3.22
N GLY A 187 10.53 -8.53 -4.37
CA GLY A 187 10.53 -9.98 -4.54
C GLY A 187 11.40 -10.36 -5.71
N SER A 188 11.85 -11.59 -5.75
CA SER A 188 11.96 -12.29 -7.00
C SER A 188 10.54 -12.71 -7.34
N LEU A 189 9.95 -12.20 -8.42
CA LEU A 189 9.03 -13.07 -9.12
C LEU A 189 9.90 -14.28 -9.45
N ASP A 190 9.60 -15.36 -8.80
CA ASP A 190 9.92 -16.63 -9.40
C ASP A 190 9.09 -16.64 -10.68
N LEU A 191 9.75 -16.43 -11.81
CA LEU A 191 9.10 -16.39 -13.13
C LEU A 191 8.55 -17.75 -13.51
N SER A 192 8.81 -18.78 -12.69
CA SER A 192 8.11 -20.04 -12.70
C SER A 192 6.72 -19.94 -12.05
N GLN A 193 6.40 -18.89 -11.27
CA GLN A 193 5.06 -18.69 -10.74
C GLN A 193 4.11 -18.28 -11.88
N GLU A 194 3.01 -18.99 -11.94
CA GLU A 194 1.91 -18.66 -12.82
C GLU A 194 1.32 -17.30 -12.45
N VAL A 195 1.29 -16.36 -13.41
CA VAL A 195 0.58 -15.09 -13.22
C VAL A 195 -0.91 -15.39 -13.18
N LEU A 196 -1.55 -15.04 -12.07
CA LEU A 196 -2.98 -15.30 -11.88
C LEU A 196 -3.82 -14.56 -12.92
N PRO A 197 -4.93 -15.14 -13.40
CA PRO A 197 -5.94 -14.41 -14.15
C PRO A 197 -6.39 -13.17 -13.40
N PHE A 198 -6.65 -12.05 -14.13
CA PHE A 198 -7.02 -10.79 -13.49
C PHE A 198 -8.29 -10.89 -12.65
N SER A 199 -9.30 -11.61 -13.12
CA SER A 199 -10.56 -11.85 -12.40
C SER A 199 -10.36 -12.46 -11.01
N THR A 200 -9.38 -13.37 -10.88
CA THR A 200 -9.00 -13.96 -9.59
C THR A 200 -8.40 -12.92 -8.64
N ALA A 201 -7.46 -12.10 -9.13
CA ALA A 201 -6.86 -11.04 -8.33
C ALA A 201 -7.88 -9.98 -7.92
N PHE A 202 -8.77 -9.59 -8.84
CA PHE A 202 -9.84 -8.62 -8.59
C PHE A 202 -10.83 -9.12 -7.54
N SER A 203 -11.31 -10.37 -7.66
CA SER A 203 -12.25 -10.97 -6.71
C SER A 203 -11.63 -11.06 -5.32
N ALA A 204 -10.39 -11.53 -5.21
CA ALA A 204 -9.69 -11.63 -3.94
C ALA A 204 -9.47 -10.24 -3.28
N ALA A 205 -9.12 -9.21 -4.05
CA ALA A 205 -8.99 -7.84 -3.55
C ALA A 205 -10.34 -7.31 -3.02
N LYS A 206 -11.41 -7.50 -3.78
CA LYS A 206 -12.77 -7.11 -3.37
C LYS A 206 -13.20 -7.81 -2.09
N GLU A 207 -13.05 -9.13 -2.00
CA GLU A 207 -13.41 -9.93 -0.82
C GLU A 207 -12.61 -9.52 0.43
N ARG A 208 -11.33 -9.17 0.30
CA ARG A 208 -10.52 -8.66 1.44
C ARG A 208 -11.14 -7.41 2.05
N TRP A 209 -11.56 -6.46 1.21
CA TRP A 209 -12.19 -5.23 1.66
C TRP A 209 -13.62 -5.43 2.17
N GLU A 210 -14.39 -6.34 1.58
CA GLU A 210 -15.71 -6.72 2.09
C GLU A 210 -15.57 -7.31 3.50
N ARG A 211 -14.69 -8.30 3.69
CA ARG A 211 -14.40 -8.87 5.04
C ARG A 211 -13.95 -7.82 6.05
N TRP A 212 -13.12 -6.85 5.64
CA TRP A 212 -12.74 -5.77 6.53
C TRP A 212 -13.94 -4.97 7.01
N PHE A 213 -14.80 -4.56 6.09
CA PHE A 213 -15.97 -3.74 6.42
C PHE A 213 -17.06 -4.50 7.18
N ASP A 214 -17.13 -5.84 7.06
CA ASP A 214 -18.06 -6.67 7.81
C ASP A 214 -17.82 -6.64 9.32
N HIS A 215 -16.58 -6.35 9.75
CA HIS A 215 -16.22 -6.21 11.17
C HIS A 215 -16.43 -4.79 11.71
N VAL A 216 -16.65 -3.81 10.83
CA VAL A 216 -16.79 -2.41 11.24
C VAL A 216 -18.14 -2.18 11.96
N PRO A 217 -18.15 -1.64 13.19
CA PRO A 217 -19.39 -1.40 13.92
C PRO A 217 -20.37 -0.52 13.14
N PRO A 218 -21.68 -0.73 13.30
CA PRO A 218 -22.67 0.08 12.61
C PRO A 218 -22.66 1.52 13.13
N VAL A 219 -23.00 2.48 12.25
CA VAL A 219 -23.13 3.89 12.58
C VAL A 219 -24.42 4.45 11.96
N ALA A 220 -24.95 5.54 12.53
CA ALA A 220 -26.16 6.20 12.01
C ALA A 220 -25.96 6.67 10.55
N GLU A 221 -27.03 6.54 9.75
CA GLU A 221 -27.04 6.79 8.29
C GLU A 221 -26.31 8.08 7.85
N PRO A 222 -26.50 9.26 8.46
CA PRO A 222 -25.83 10.48 8.01
C PRO A 222 -24.31 10.42 8.06
N TYR A 223 -23.73 9.56 8.91
CA TYR A 223 -22.29 9.46 9.11
C TYR A 223 -21.63 8.32 8.32
N ARG A 224 -22.42 7.39 7.73
CA ARG A 224 -21.91 6.19 7.05
C ARG A 224 -20.81 6.48 6.02
N PRO A 225 -20.92 7.46 5.12
CA PRO A 225 -19.88 7.68 4.11
C PRO A 225 -18.54 8.13 4.72
N MET A 226 -18.58 9.04 5.70
CA MET A 226 -17.38 9.52 6.37
C MET A 226 -16.77 8.44 7.27
N TYR A 227 -17.61 7.66 7.93
CA TYR A 227 -17.19 6.55 8.79
C TYR A 227 -16.54 5.43 7.97
N ALA A 228 -17.13 5.05 6.83
CA ALA A 228 -16.53 4.10 5.90
C ALA A 228 -15.18 4.61 5.38
N TYR A 229 -15.07 5.91 5.07
CA TYR A 229 -13.82 6.51 4.63
C TYR A 229 -12.73 6.46 5.72
N ALA A 230 -13.08 6.74 6.97
CA ALA A 230 -12.16 6.64 8.10
C ALA A 230 -11.64 5.19 8.27
N TRP A 231 -12.53 4.19 8.20
CA TRP A 231 -12.12 2.78 8.30
C TRP A 231 -11.33 2.30 7.09
N TRP A 232 -11.59 2.85 5.90
CA TRP A 232 -10.74 2.62 4.75
C TRP A 232 -9.31 3.17 4.98
N ILE A 233 -9.17 4.40 5.50
CA ILE A 233 -7.85 4.97 5.84
C ILE A 233 -7.15 4.10 6.87
N MET A 234 -7.84 3.66 7.91
CA MET A 234 -7.26 2.83 8.95
C MET A 234 -6.73 1.51 8.39
N ALA A 235 -7.51 0.81 7.55
CA ALA A 235 -7.02 -0.41 6.90
C ALA A 235 -5.87 -0.14 5.93
N SER A 236 -6.00 0.88 5.07
CA SER A 236 -4.99 1.19 4.06
C SER A 236 -3.65 1.64 4.65
N ASN A 237 -3.62 2.12 5.91
CA ASN A 237 -2.40 2.50 6.62
C ASN A 237 -1.77 1.37 7.46
N LEU A 238 -2.42 0.21 7.57
CA LEU A 238 -1.79 -0.98 8.16
C LEU A 238 -0.63 -1.47 7.29
N ILE A 239 0.42 -1.94 7.94
CA ILE A 239 1.59 -2.58 7.31
C ILE A 239 1.81 -3.96 7.93
N SER A 240 2.16 -4.93 7.10
CA SER A 240 2.55 -6.26 7.56
C SER A 240 3.92 -6.27 8.23
N PRO A 241 4.19 -7.27 9.07
CA PRO A 241 5.49 -7.43 9.72
C PRO A 241 6.65 -7.45 8.73
N GLU A 242 7.66 -6.62 8.97
CA GLU A 242 8.90 -6.57 8.22
C GLU A 242 9.99 -5.86 9.02
N GLY A 243 11.24 -6.35 8.95
CA GLY A 243 12.38 -5.76 9.64
C GLY A 243 12.16 -5.72 11.15
N ARG A 244 12.16 -4.52 11.72
CA ARG A 244 11.86 -4.30 13.15
C ARG A 244 10.39 -4.23 13.47
N VAL A 245 9.53 -4.03 12.51
CA VAL A 245 8.08 -4.12 12.72
C VAL A 245 7.69 -5.59 12.78
N THR A 246 7.42 -6.10 13.98
CA THR A 246 7.22 -7.54 14.25
C THR A 246 5.76 -7.97 14.26
N TYR A 247 4.83 -7.02 14.30
CA TYR A 247 3.39 -7.23 14.30
C TYR A 247 2.73 -6.38 13.22
N GLU A 248 1.54 -6.76 12.74
CA GLU A 248 0.76 -5.90 11.87
C GLU A 248 0.37 -4.64 12.64
N ALA A 249 0.75 -3.48 12.13
CA ALA A 249 0.52 -2.23 12.82
C ALA A 249 0.23 -1.07 11.86
N MET A 250 -0.41 -0.03 12.38
CA MET A 250 -0.81 1.14 11.60
C MET A 250 0.26 2.23 11.66
N MET A 251 0.69 2.71 10.51
CA MET A 251 1.38 3.99 10.38
C MET A 251 0.36 5.13 10.45
N PRO A 252 0.61 6.24 11.15
CA PRO A 252 -0.27 7.40 11.13
C PRO A 252 -0.47 7.95 9.72
N SER A 253 0.57 7.87 8.89
CA SER A 253 0.52 8.20 7.47
C SER A 253 1.64 7.49 6.71
N LYS A 254 1.28 6.76 5.67
CA LYS A 254 2.26 6.14 4.75
C LYS A 254 3.01 7.15 3.86
N ILE A 255 2.64 8.44 3.89
CA ILE A 255 3.27 9.49 3.10
C ILE A 255 4.29 10.27 3.93
N ASN A 256 3.85 10.80 5.09
CA ASN A 256 4.62 11.78 5.85
C ASN A 256 5.10 11.26 7.22
N TYR A 257 4.35 10.36 7.84
CA TYR A 257 4.66 9.78 9.15
C TYR A 257 4.85 8.27 9.01
N VAL A 258 5.87 7.94 8.20
CA VAL A 258 6.25 6.55 7.93
C VAL A 258 6.94 5.98 9.16
N GLY A 259 6.31 5.05 9.82
CA GLY A 259 6.77 4.42 11.06
C GLY A 259 5.63 4.23 12.07
N LEU A 260 5.90 3.49 13.12
CA LEU A 260 5.00 3.30 14.25
C LEU A 260 5.41 4.28 15.35
N TRP A 261 4.51 5.18 15.73
CA TRP A 261 4.75 6.19 16.76
C TRP A 261 4.10 5.74 18.06
N LEU A 262 4.79 5.90 19.19
CA LEU A 262 4.38 5.35 20.48
C LEU A 262 2.94 5.72 20.87
N TRP A 263 2.61 7.00 20.91
CA TRP A 263 1.28 7.45 21.32
C TRP A 263 0.21 7.20 20.26
N ASP A 264 0.60 7.27 18.96
CA ASP A 264 -0.31 6.96 17.84
C ASP A 264 -0.73 5.50 17.88
N SER A 265 0.21 4.57 18.13
CA SER A 265 -0.08 3.15 18.28
C SER A 265 -1.08 2.87 19.41
N ALA A 266 -0.95 3.57 20.55
CA ALA A 266 -1.92 3.47 21.62
C ALA A 266 -3.32 3.95 21.20
N LEU A 267 -3.43 5.05 20.43
CA LEU A 267 -4.69 5.56 19.92
C LEU A 267 -5.28 4.66 18.83
N HIS A 268 -4.42 4.08 17.95
CA HIS A 268 -4.85 3.09 16.97
C HIS A 268 -5.45 1.85 17.64
N ALA A 269 -4.81 1.34 18.68
CA ALA A 269 -5.32 0.23 19.48
C ALA A 269 -6.74 0.50 20.01
N LEU A 270 -7.00 1.72 20.50
CA LEU A 270 -8.32 2.13 20.99
C LEU A 270 -9.41 2.10 19.90
N ALA A 271 -9.06 2.37 18.65
CA ALA A 271 -10.00 2.27 17.55
C ALA A 271 -10.21 0.80 17.14
N TYR A 272 -9.13 0.04 16.94
CA TYR A 272 -9.22 -1.35 16.48
C TYR A 272 -9.91 -2.28 17.48
N ARG A 273 -9.91 -2.00 18.79
CA ARG A 273 -10.57 -2.86 19.80
C ARG A 273 -12.04 -3.17 19.50
N HIS A 274 -12.69 -2.34 18.69
CA HIS A 274 -14.09 -2.53 18.32
C HIS A 274 -14.29 -3.33 17.02
N VAL A 275 -13.22 -3.60 16.29
CA VAL A 275 -13.24 -4.26 14.98
C VAL A 275 -12.48 -5.58 15.03
N ASP A 276 -11.29 -5.55 15.61
CA ASP A 276 -10.37 -6.66 15.71
C ASP A 276 -9.53 -6.51 17.00
N PRO A 277 -9.95 -7.15 18.11
CA PRO A 277 -9.24 -7.05 19.39
C PRO A 277 -7.78 -7.52 19.33
N GLU A 278 -7.47 -8.52 18.51
CA GLU A 278 -6.09 -9.00 18.37
C GLU A 278 -5.22 -7.99 17.62
N LEU A 279 -5.72 -7.41 16.53
CA LEU A 279 -5.06 -6.30 15.85
C LEU A 279 -4.85 -5.09 16.79
N ALA A 280 -5.79 -4.84 17.71
CA ALA A 280 -5.62 -3.80 18.73
C ALA A 280 -4.47 -4.11 19.69
N ARG A 281 -4.33 -5.37 20.15
CA ARG A 281 -3.20 -5.83 20.97
C ARG A 281 -1.88 -5.74 20.21
N ASP A 282 -1.89 -6.05 18.93
CA ASP A 282 -0.69 -5.98 18.08
C ASP A 282 -0.15 -4.55 17.93
N GLN A 283 -1.01 -3.52 17.98
CA GLN A 283 -0.52 -2.13 18.02
C GLN A 283 0.33 -1.86 19.28
N ILE A 284 -0.02 -2.47 20.40
CA ILE A 284 0.70 -2.35 21.68
C ILE A 284 1.98 -3.21 21.64
N ARG A 285 1.88 -4.47 21.22
CA ARG A 285 3.02 -5.40 21.11
C ARG A 285 4.10 -4.85 20.21
N ALA A 286 3.71 -4.24 19.08
CA ALA A 286 4.65 -3.65 18.11
C ALA A 286 5.54 -2.55 18.74
N MET A 287 5.06 -1.87 19.78
CA MET A 287 5.85 -0.88 20.51
C MET A 287 6.63 -1.51 21.66
N ILE A 288 5.99 -2.36 22.48
CA ILE A 288 6.61 -2.98 23.66
C ILE A 288 7.78 -3.88 23.28
N ALA A 289 7.72 -4.56 22.12
CA ALA A 289 8.83 -5.37 21.59
C ALA A 289 10.16 -4.60 21.45
N HIS A 290 10.13 -3.27 21.55
CA HIS A 290 11.28 -2.39 21.41
C HIS A 290 11.58 -1.55 22.66
N GLN A 291 11.01 -1.93 23.82
CA GLN A 291 11.34 -1.29 25.09
C GLN A 291 12.84 -1.41 25.36
N LEU A 292 13.47 -0.31 25.78
CA LEU A 292 14.88 -0.25 26.11
C LEU A 292 15.16 -0.94 27.46
N SER A 293 16.42 -1.27 27.73
CA SER A 293 16.82 -1.98 28.94
C SER A 293 16.57 -1.24 30.24
N ASP A 294 16.42 0.07 30.18
CA ASP A 294 16.06 0.94 31.31
C ASP A 294 14.54 1.12 31.50
N GLY A 295 13.75 0.50 30.63
CA GLY A 295 12.30 0.57 30.61
C GLY A 295 11.72 1.69 29.74
N MET A 296 12.56 2.55 29.13
CA MET A 296 12.08 3.61 28.25
C MET A 296 11.49 3.01 26.95
N MET A 297 10.39 3.58 26.49
CA MET A 297 9.81 3.25 25.20
C MET A 297 10.38 4.15 24.11
N PRO A 298 10.71 3.62 22.91
CA PRO A 298 11.17 4.45 21.80
C PRO A 298 10.09 5.42 21.35
N ASP A 299 10.52 6.54 20.77
CA ASP A 299 9.61 7.52 20.15
C ASP A 299 8.88 6.93 18.96
N ALA A 300 9.61 6.17 18.13
CA ALA A 300 9.06 5.51 16.94
C ALA A 300 9.85 4.25 16.57
N VAL A 301 9.17 3.32 15.87
CA VAL A 301 9.70 2.09 15.30
C VAL A 301 9.54 2.12 13.78
N TYR A 302 10.59 1.73 13.07
CA TYR A 302 10.65 1.65 11.61
C TYR A 302 11.16 0.25 11.21
N ASP A 303 11.01 -0.11 9.97
CA ASP A 303 11.55 -1.38 9.45
C ASP A 303 13.06 -1.52 9.71
N GLU A 304 13.79 -0.42 9.60
CA GLU A 304 15.26 -0.38 9.72
C GLU A 304 15.76 -0.24 11.17
N GLY A 305 14.93 0.21 12.10
CA GLY A 305 15.36 0.47 13.48
C GLY A 305 14.36 1.23 14.31
N VAL A 306 14.84 1.73 15.44
CA VAL A 306 14.03 2.51 16.39
C VAL A 306 14.62 3.91 16.56
N VAL A 307 13.79 4.87 16.94
CA VAL A 307 14.20 6.21 17.35
C VAL A 307 13.92 6.37 18.84
N ALA A 308 14.98 6.45 19.62
CA ALA A 308 14.97 6.71 21.05
C ALA A 308 15.87 7.90 21.43
N GLU A 309 16.70 8.36 20.49
CA GLU A 309 17.58 9.53 20.64
C GLU A 309 17.48 10.43 19.41
N ILE A 310 17.73 11.71 19.62
CA ILE A 310 17.97 12.70 18.56
C ILE A 310 19.34 13.35 18.80
N ASP A 311 20.04 13.70 17.70
CA ASP A 311 21.35 14.35 17.76
C ASP A 311 21.28 15.86 17.45
N HIS A 312 20.14 16.35 16.96
CA HIS A 312 19.98 17.73 16.53
C HIS A 312 18.62 18.29 16.94
N PRO A 313 18.51 19.53 17.41
CA PRO A 313 19.59 20.53 17.64
C PRO A 313 20.47 20.23 18.87
N ILE A 314 20.07 19.31 19.71
CA ILE A 314 20.83 18.82 20.87
C ILE A 314 20.74 17.29 20.92
N ARG A 315 21.76 16.64 21.47
CA ARG A 315 21.64 15.21 21.76
C ARG A 315 20.74 15.01 22.97
N ALA A 316 19.65 14.27 22.79
CA ALA A 316 18.69 13.98 23.85
C ALA A 316 17.99 12.65 23.58
N GLU A 317 17.65 11.95 24.64
CA GLU A 317 16.70 10.85 24.61
C GLU A 317 15.30 11.39 24.30
N VAL A 318 14.54 10.65 23.49
CA VAL A 318 13.19 11.02 23.09
C VAL A 318 12.22 9.86 23.21
N THR A 319 11.05 10.17 23.75
CA THR A 319 9.91 9.28 23.85
C THR A 319 8.62 10.10 23.72
N LYS A 320 7.48 9.45 23.70
CA LYS A 320 6.16 10.10 23.69
C LYS A 320 5.49 9.98 25.07
N PRO A 321 4.38 10.72 25.32
CA PRO A 321 3.59 10.57 26.53
C PRO A 321 3.23 9.10 26.82
N PRO A 322 3.33 8.63 28.08
CA PRO A 322 3.20 7.21 28.43
C PRO A 322 1.73 6.78 28.53
N ILE A 323 1.00 6.79 27.41
CA ILE A 323 -0.42 6.45 27.34
C ILE A 323 -0.69 4.98 27.05
N LEU A 324 0.34 4.14 26.87
CA LEU A 324 0.16 2.71 26.59
C LEU A 324 -0.63 1.99 27.68
N ALA A 325 -0.30 2.20 28.96
CA ALA A 325 -1.00 1.56 30.07
C ALA A 325 -2.50 1.93 30.11
N TRP A 326 -2.85 3.18 29.76
CA TRP A 326 -4.24 3.59 29.62
C TRP A 326 -4.92 2.90 28.43
N ALA A 327 -4.26 2.77 27.30
CA ALA A 327 -4.79 2.05 26.15
C ALA A 327 -5.02 0.57 26.49
N VAL A 328 -4.04 -0.09 27.13
CA VAL A 328 -4.17 -1.49 27.61
C VAL A 328 -5.37 -1.67 28.52
N LEU A 329 -5.58 -0.76 29.49
CA LEU A 329 -6.77 -0.79 30.35
C LEU A 329 -8.06 -0.74 29.50
N LYS A 330 -8.12 0.14 28.51
CA LYS A 330 -9.29 0.27 27.63
C LYS A 330 -9.53 -0.93 26.73
N LEU A 331 -8.46 -1.60 26.28
CA LEU A 331 -8.58 -2.87 25.58
C LEU A 331 -9.17 -3.92 26.51
N HIS A 332 -8.62 -4.06 27.71
CA HIS A 332 -9.11 -5.03 28.71
C HIS A 332 -10.57 -4.80 29.14
N GLU A 333 -11.00 -3.54 29.24
CA GLU A 333 -12.41 -3.20 29.51
C GLU A 333 -13.36 -3.66 28.38
N THR A 334 -12.88 -3.74 27.14
CA THR A 334 -13.66 -4.12 25.96
C THR A 334 -13.63 -5.62 25.71
N ASP A 335 -12.43 -6.21 25.81
CA ASP A 335 -12.16 -7.63 25.57
C ASP A 335 -11.12 -8.12 26.59
N PRO A 336 -11.58 -8.62 27.78
CA PRO A 336 -10.70 -9.02 28.87
C PRO A 336 -9.78 -10.17 28.47
N ASP A 337 -8.46 -9.95 28.56
CA ASP A 337 -7.42 -10.93 28.28
C ASP A 337 -6.30 -10.84 29.32
N LEU A 338 -6.25 -11.83 30.20
CA LEU A 338 -5.22 -11.90 31.27
C LEU A 338 -3.89 -12.43 30.75
N GLU A 339 -3.89 -13.17 29.65
CA GLU A 339 -2.65 -13.67 29.04
C GLU A 339 -1.90 -12.51 28.41
N PHE A 340 -2.60 -11.68 27.65
CA PHE A 340 -2.04 -10.45 27.10
C PHE A 340 -1.48 -9.53 28.20
N LEU A 341 -2.21 -9.35 29.32
CA LEU A 341 -1.71 -8.54 30.44
C LEU A 341 -0.46 -9.10 31.14
N ARG A 342 -0.21 -10.42 31.03
CA ARG A 342 1.02 -11.03 31.56
C ARG A 342 2.16 -10.98 30.56
N GLU A 343 1.85 -10.93 29.29
CA GLU A 343 2.79 -10.84 28.19
C GLU A 343 3.50 -9.48 28.17
N ILE A 344 2.76 -8.40 28.44
CA ILE A 344 3.24 -7.02 28.38
C ILE A 344 3.58 -6.51 29.79
#